data_0d76c68200c67573820cf5458af9ce9c
#
_entry.id   0d76c68200c67573820cf5458af9ce9c
#
_cell.length_a   1.000
_cell.length_b   1.000
_cell.length_c   1.000
_cell.angle_alpha   90.00
_cell.angle_beta   90.00
_cell.angle_gamma   90.00
#
_symmetry.space_group_name_H-M   'P 1'
#
loop_
_entity.id
_entity.type
_entity.pdbx_description
1 polymer ?
#
loop_
_entity_poly.entity_id
_entity_poly.type
_entity_poly.pdbx_seq_one_letter_code
_entity_poly.pdbx_strand_id
1 'polypeptide(L)'
;MIKQRQIDFRQEYRSRIIGWYDGYFHIALIYAMGAAAFYVYVAHIHHVTWLEWLTVPLTFVFTNLFEWAVHKYVMHRPINIKGLRAIYERHTLNHHQFFTDEEMRFRDHKDWRVTVFPPYALVVFILMSIPMAVVLGLLFSPNVGWLFMSVTTGMYLVYEFMHFCCHIDENWFVRNCPFVNSLRRHHTAHHNGRLMMETNMNLTFPIADWLFGTSDLDRGLVGTLLNGYDTRYLKQNLRGHPRRPDEAAAAPVGAY
;
A
#
# COMPACT_ATOMS: atom_id res chain seq x y z
N MET A 1 -16.03 22.98 4.61
CA MET A 1 -15.03 23.42 3.60
C MET A 1 -14.17 22.26 3.07
N ILE A 2 -13.55 21.43 3.92
CA ILE A 2 -12.70 20.30 3.46
C ILE A 2 -13.50 19.28 2.65
N LYS A 3 -14.68 18.89 3.13
CA LYS A 3 -15.57 17.93 2.45
C LYS A 3 -16.01 18.39 1.05
N GLN A 4 -16.36 19.66 0.88
CA GLN A 4 -16.75 20.20 -0.44
C GLN A 4 -15.56 20.17 -1.39
N ARG A 5 -14.38 20.59 -0.96
CA ARG A 5 -13.15 20.53 -1.76
C ARG A 5 -12.84 19.10 -2.23
N GLN A 6 -13.04 18.10 -1.38
CA GLN A 6 -12.84 16.71 -1.75
C GLN A 6 -13.85 16.24 -2.81
N ILE A 7 -15.13 16.64 -2.67
CA ILE A 7 -16.18 16.32 -3.65
C ILE A 7 -15.82 16.89 -5.02
N ASP A 8 -15.46 18.19 -5.05
CA ASP A 8 -15.10 18.88 -6.28
C ASP A 8 -13.89 18.23 -6.95
N PHE A 9 -12.86 17.89 -6.15
CA PHE A 9 -11.68 17.20 -6.63
C PHE A 9 -12.00 15.81 -7.22
N ARG A 10 -12.86 15.03 -6.55
CA ARG A 10 -13.30 13.71 -7.06
C ARG A 10 -14.05 13.83 -8.37
N GLN A 11 -14.92 14.81 -8.52
CA GLN A 11 -15.63 15.06 -9.78
C GLN A 11 -14.67 15.43 -10.90
N GLU A 12 -13.76 16.36 -10.64
CA GLU A 12 -12.72 16.76 -11.60
C GLU A 12 -11.81 15.58 -11.98
N TYR A 13 -11.36 14.79 -11.01
CA TYR A 13 -10.53 13.61 -11.29
C TYR A 13 -11.28 12.60 -12.19
N ARG A 14 -12.54 12.30 -11.87
CA ARG A 14 -13.38 11.36 -12.65
C ARG A 14 -13.61 11.86 -14.08
N SER A 15 -13.78 13.15 -14.30
CA SER A 15 -13.97 13.72 -15.64
C SER A 15 -12.74 13.53 -16.55
N ARG A 16 -11.57 13.34 -15.96
CA ARG A 16 -10.31 13.07 -16.67
C ARG A 16 -10.06 11.58 -16.93
N ILE A 17 -10.88 10.69 -16.37
CA ILE A 17 -10.74 9.25 -16.61
C ILE A 17 -11.23 8.94 -18.01
N ILE A 18 -10.42 8.27 -18.78
CA ILE A 18 -10.76 7.85 -20.15
C ILE A 18 -11.98 6.93 -20.13
N GLY A 19 -12.91 7.15 -21.06
CA GLY A 19 -14.25 6.52 -21.02
C GLY A 19 -14.26 4.98 -21.01
N TRP A 20 -13.28 4.34 -21.66
CA TRP A 20 -13.15 2.88 -21.72
C TRP A 20 -12.41 2.25 -20.52
N TYR A 21 -11.93 3.04 -19.54
CA TYR A 21 -11.27 2.50 -18.37
C TYR A 21 -12.24 1.65 -17.55
N ASP A 22 -11.79 0.45 -17.22
CA ASP A 22 -12.50 -0.50 -16.37
C ASP A 22 -11.59 -0.96 -15.22
N GLY A 23 -12.04 -0.76 -13.97
CA GLY A 23 -11.26 -1.09 -12.77
C GLY A 23 -11.09 -2.59 -12.57
N TYR A 24 -12.11 -3.40 -12.94
CA TYR A 24 -12.03 -4.87 -12.83
C TYR A 24 -10.98 -5.42 -13.79
N PHE A 25 -10.99 -4.97 -15.04
CA PHE A 25 -9.97 -5.35 -16.01
C PHE A 25 -8.57 -4.92 -15.56
N HIS A 26 -8.45 -3.71 -14.99
CA HIS A 26 -7.19 -3.19 -14.49
C HIS A 26 -6.58 -4.10 -13.40
N ILE A 27 -7.36 -4.44 -12.37
CA ILE A 27 -6.92 -5.35 -11.31
C ILE A 27 -6.62 -6.74 -11.85
N ALA A 28 -7.53 -7.31 -12.66
CA ALA A 28 -7.34 -8.62 -13.25
C ALA A 28 -6.03 -8.70 -14.05
N LEU A 29 -5.70 -7.67 -14.82
CA LEU A 29 -4.45 -7.61 -15.59
C LEU A 29 -3.21 -7.62 -14.68
N ILE A 30 -3.19 -6.82 -13.59
CA ILE A 30 -2.06 -6.80 -12.65
C ILE A 30 -1.84 -8.18 -12.04
N TYR A 31 -2.90 -8.83 -11.55
CA TYR A 31 -2.77 -10.15 -10.92
C TYR A 31 -2.46 -11.25 -11.93
N ALA A 32 -2.96 -11.18 -13.17
CA ALA A 32 -2.57 -12.11 -14.23
C ALA A 32 -1.09 -11.97 -14.60
N MET A 33 -0.58 -10.74 -14.69
CA MET A 33 0.85 -10.48 -14.93
C MET A 33 1.70 -10.97 -13.76
N GLY A 34 1.26 -10.76 -12.52
CA GLY A 34 1.91 -11.28 -11.33
C GLY A 34 1.94 -12.81 -11.32
N ALA A 35 0.83 -13.47 -11.63
CA ALA A 35 0.75 -14.93 -11.72
C ALA A 35 1.68 -15.48 -12.82
N ALA A 36 1.76 -14.83 -13.97
CA ALA A 36 2.69 -15.19 -15.03
C ALA A 36 4.16 -15.07 -14.58
N ALA A 37 4.50 -13.99 -13.87
CA ALA A 37 5.84 -13.82 -13.29
C ALA A 37 6.15 -14.92 -12.27
N PHE A 38 5.22 -15.23 -11.36
CA PHE A 38 5.39 -16.33 -10.40
C PHE A 38 5.59 -17.68 -11.08
N TYR A 39 4.84 -17.97 -12.13
CA TYR A 39 5.03 -19.20 -12.90
C TYR A 39 6.47 -19.32 -13.41
N VAL A 40 7.01 -18.24 -13.97
CA VAL A 40 8.40 -18.20 -14.44
C VAL A 40 9.38 -18.44 -13.28
N TYR A 41 9.18 -17.76 -12.12
CA TYR A 41 10.11 -17.89 -11.00
C TYR A 41 10.10 -19.30 -10.41
N VAL A 42 8.92 -19.87 -10.17
CA VAL A 42 8.78 -21.21 -9.60
C VAL A 42 9.36 -22.27 -10.53
N ALA A 43 9.23 -22.11 -11.86
CA ALA A 43 9.82 -23.01 -12.84
C ALA A 43 11.36 -23.06 -12.79
N HIS A 44 12.01 -22.07 -12.20
CA HIS A 44 13.48 -21.99 -12.08
C HIS A 44 14.00 -22.29 -10.67
N ILE A 45 13.12 -22.55 -9.71
CA ILE A 45 13.50 -22.88 -8.32
C ILE A 45 13.57 -24.41 -8.19
N HIS A 46 14.74 -24.94 -7.85
CA HIS A 46 14.96 -26.38 -7.74
C HIS A 46 15.77 -26.73 -6.49
N HIS A 47 15.35 -27.76 -5.75
CA HIS A 47 16.11 -28.32 -4.62
C HIS A 47 16.61 -27.27 -3.61
N VAL A 48 15.70 -26.40 -3.18
CA VAL A 48 16.01 -25.30 -2.24
C VAL A 48 16.50 -25.85 -0.91
N THR A 49 17.66 -25.43 -0.48
CA THR A 49 18.22 -25.73 0.84
C THR A 49 17.54 -24.91 1.93
N TRP A 50 17.65 -25.32 3.19
CA TRP A 50 17.08 -24.59 4.32
C TRP A 50 17.68 -23.19 4.48
N LEU A 51 18.98 -23.00 4.12
CA LEU A 51 19.63 -21.69 4.14
C LEU A 51 19.06 -20.76 3.06
N GLU A 52 18.80 -21.27 1.87
CA GLU A 52 18.19 -20.46 0.80
C GLU A 52 16.78 -20.00 1.16
N TRP A 53 16.02 -20.79 1.95
CA TRP A 53 14.71 -20.36 2.45
C TRP A 53 14.77 -19.13 3.34
N LEU A 54 15.92 -18.80 3.97
CA LEU A 54 16.10 -17.55 4.69
C LEU A 54 15.93 -16.31 3.81
N THR A 55 16.10 -16.46 2.49
CA THR A 55 15.81 -15.39 1.52
C THR A 55 14.39 -14.86 1.66
N VAL A 56 13.42 -15.71 1.97
CA VAL A 56 12.00 -15.31 2.09
C VAL A 56 11.80 -14.29 3.22
N PRO A 57 12.09 -14.58 4.49
CA PRO A 57 11.89 -13.61 5.56
C PRO A 57 12.81 -12.39 5.44
N LEU A 58 14.04 -12.56 4.95
CA LEU A 58 14.96 -11.43 4.77
C LEU A 58 14.47 -10.47 3.68
N THR A 59 14.01 -11.00 2.54
CA THR A 59 13.43 -10.19 1.47
C THR A 59 12.12 -9.54 1.90
N PHE A 60 11.29 -10.25 2.66
CA PHE A 60 10.06 -9.68 3.24
C PHE A 60 10.37 -8.43 4.09
N VAL A 61 11.33 -8.53 5.00
CA VAL A 61 11.73 -7.38 5.82
C VAL A 61 12.33 -6.26 4.95
N PHE A 62 13.20 -6.62 4.01
CA PHE A 62 13.80 -5.65 3.08
C PHE A 62 12.73 -4.88 2.30
N THR A 63 11.75 -5.58 1.71
CA THR A 63 10.68 -4.94 0.93
C THR A 63 9.78 -4.07 1.79
N ASN A 64 9.55 -4.44 3.05
CA ASN A 64 8.77 -3.64 3.99
C ASN A 64 9.50 -2.34 4.37
N LEU A 65 10.81 -2.40 4.61
CA LEU A 65 11.65 -1.22 4.84
C LEU A 65 11.73 -0.33 3.59
N PHE A 66 11.84 -0.94 2.41
CA PHE A 66 11.86 -0.25 1.13
C PHE A 66 10.52 0.48 0.86
N GLU A 67 9.39 -0.20 1.09
CA GLU A 67 8.05 0.39 1.01
C GLU A 67 7.95 1.64 1.87
N TRP A 68 8.33 1.54 3.15
CA TRP A 68 8.33 2.66 4.09
C TRP A 68 9.19 3.83 3.58
N ALA A 69 10.39 3.55 3.09
CA ALA A 69 11.31 4.57 2.60
C ALA A 69 10.78 5.25 1.34
N VAL A 70 10.27 4.48 0.37
CA VAL A 70 9.67 5.01 -0.87
C VAL A 70 8.43 5.83 -0.54
N HIS A 71 7.57 5.35 0.34
CA HIS A 71 6.37 6.09 0.73
C HIS A 71 6.74 7.44 1.36
N LYS A 72 7.63 7.45 2.36
CA LYS A 72 8.04 8.67 3.07
C LYS A 72 8.83 9.66 2.20
N TYR A 73 9.78 9.17 1.41
CA TYR A 73 10.78 10.04 0.77
C TYR A 73 10.54 10.24 -0.73
N VAL A 74 9.70 9.43 -1.38
CA VAL A 74 9.40 9.55 -2.81
C VAL A 74 7.95 9.90 -3.06
N MET A 75 7.02 9.22 -2.39
CA MET A 75 5.59 9.45 -2.60
C MET A 75 5.08 10.75 -1.94
N HIS A 76 5.67 11.15 -0.81
CA HIS A 76 5.29 12.36 -0.10
C HIS A 76 6.21 13.56 -0.33
N ARG A 77 7.31 13.42 -1.08
CA ARG A 77 8.24 14.52 -1.35
C ARG A 77 8.48 14.67 -2.85
N PRO A 78 8.34 15.89 -3.40
CA PRO A 78 8.61 16.11 -4.82
C PRO A 78 10.10 16.00 -5.09
N ILE A 79 10.50 14.99 -5.86
CA ILE A 79 11.88 14.83 -6.34
C ILE A 79 11.90 15.28 -7.80
N ASN A 80 12.85 16.15 -8.17
CA ASN A 80 12.95 16.72 -9.53
C ASN A 80 13.58 15.74 -10.53
N ILE A 81 13.08 14.49 -10.54
CA ILE A 81 13.36 13.46 -11.53
C ILE A 81 12.01 13.02 -12.07
N LYS A 82 11.80 13.08 -13.38
CA LYS A 82 10.49 12.91 -14.05
C LYS A 82 9.69 11.70 -13.55
N GLY A 83 10.30 10.52 -13.45
CA GLY A 83 9.62 9.31 -12.97
C GLY A 83 9.23 9.39 -11.49
N LEU A 84 10.13 9.85 -10.62
CA LEU A 84 9.87 9.99 -9.19
C LEU A 84 8.86 11.09 -8.91
N ARG A 85 8.90 12.17 -9.66
CA ARG A 85 7.90 13.25 -9.59
C ARG A 85 6.50 12.74 -9.94
N ALA A 86 6.37 11.88 -10.94
CA ALA A 86 5.09 11.29 -11.31
C ALA A 86 4.50 10.41 -10.19
N ILE A 87 5.35 9.72 -9.43
CA ILE A 87 4.93 8.95 -8.24
C ILE A 87 4.37 9.89 -7.16
N TYR A 88 5.07 10.98 -6.86
CA TYR A 88 4.59 12.01 -5.93
C TYR A 88 3.26 12.63 -6.38
N GLU A 89 3.15 13.04 -7.65
CA GLU A 89 1.93 13.64 -8.19
C GLU A 89 0.75 12.66 -8.11
N ARG A 90 0.99 11.39 -8.42
CA ARG A 90 -0.03 10.35 -8.31
C ARG A 90 -0.47 10.12 -6.86
N HIS A 91 0.47 10.00 -5.94
CA HIS A 91 0.18 9.68 -4.55
C HIS A 91 -0.29 10.91 -3.76
N THR A 92 0.55 11.92 -3.64
CA THR A 92 0.23 13.08 -2.77
C THR A 92 -0.78 14.02 -3.42
N LEU A 93 -0.64 14.34 -4.73
CA LEU A 93 -1.51 15.33 -5.35
C LEU A 93 -2.83 14.74 -5.88
N ASN A 94 -2.89 13.43 -6.15
CA ASN A 94 -4.15 12.83 -6.57
C ASN A 94 -4.78 11.97 -5.47
N HIS A 95 -4.08 10.95 -4.97
CA HIS A 95 -4.62 9.99 -4.02
C HIS A 95 -5.01 10.66 -2.68
N HIS A 96 -4.15 11.46 -2.05
CA HIS A 96 -4.45 12.15 -0.79
C HIS A 96 -5.44 13.33 -0.93
N GLN A 97 -5.70 13.82 -2.13
CA GLN A 97 -6.78 14.78 -2.34
C GLN A 97 -8.11 14.07 -2.65
N PHE A 98 -8.04 12.89 -3.28
CA PHE A 98 -9.22 12.08 -3.57
C PHE A 98 -9.77 11.41 -2.31
N PHE A 99 -8.90 10.93 -1.43
CA PHE A 99 -9.24 10.33 -0.14
C PHE A 99 -8.70 11.18 1.00
N THR A 100 -9.55 11.42 1.99
CA THR A 100 -9.19 12.06 3.25
C THR A 100 -9.58 11.15 4.40
N ASP A 101 -9.07 11.39 5.61
CA ASP A 101 -9.46 10.65 6.81
C ASP A 101 -10.98 10.71 7.12
N GLU A 102 -11.71 11.64 6.50
CA GLU A 102 -13.18 11.76 6.61
C GLU A 102 -13.92 10.86 5.61
N GLU A 103 -13.36 10.62 4.42
CA GLU A 103 -13.99 9.81 3.38
C GLU A 103 -12.95 9.04 2.58
N MET A 104 -12.78 7.78 2.95
CA MET A 104 -11.78 6.85 2.41
C MET A 104 -12.32 5.92 1.32
N ARG A 105 -13.64 5.92 1.05
CA ARG A 105 -14.26 4.87 0.24
C ARG A 105 -14.30 5.20 -1.24
N PHE A 106 -14.16 4.15 -2.04
CA PHE A 106 -14.57 4.17 -3.44
C PHE A 106 -16.08 4.38 -3.56
N ARG A 107 -16.50 5.00 -4.63
CA ARG A 107 -17.92 5.14 -5.00
C ARG A 107 -18.25 4.41 -6.31
N ASP A 108 -17.22 4.14 -7.12
CA ASP A 108 -17.32 3.50 -8.42
C ASP A 108 -16.05 2.71 -8.72
N HIS A 109 -16.11 1.68 -9.57
CA HIS A 109 -14.93 0.90 -9.98
C HIS A 109 -13.89 1.76 -10.74
N LYS A 110 -14.30 2.89 -11.31
CA LYS A 110 -13.36 3.83 -11.95
C LYS A 110 -12.47 4.56 -10.93
N ASP A 111 -12.92 4.68 -9.69
CA ASP A 111 -12.13 5.27 -8.61
C ASP A 111 -10.89 4.43 -8.27
N TRP A 112 -10.90 3.11 -8.60
CA TRP A 112 -9.76 2.23 -8.35
C TRP A 112 -8.50 2.71 -9.03
N ARG A 113 -8.63 3.43 -10.15
CA ARG A 113 -7.51 4.03 -10.88
C ARG A 113 -6.66 4.96 -10.00
N VAL A 114 -7.22 5.62 -9.00
CA VAL A 114 -6.48 6.56 -8.15
C VAL A 114 -5.64 5.84 -7.08
N THR A 115 -6.04 4.62 -6.71
CA THR A 115 -5.34 3.78 -5.72
C THR A 115 -4.39 2.80 -6.40
N VAL A 116 -4.90 1.93 -7.26
CA VAL A 116 -4.16 0.85 -7.91
C VAL A 116 -3.16 1.41 -8.93
N PHE A 117 -1.89 1.02 -8.84
CA PHE A 117 -0.86 1.46 -9.77
C PHE A 117 -1.15 0.98 -11.21
N PRO A 118 -0.73 1.75 -12.23
CA PRO A 118 -0.88 1.29 -13.61
C PRO A 118 -0.20 -0.06 -13.85
N PRO A 119 -0.74 -0.96 -14.70
CA PRO A 119 -0.16 -2.30 -14.91
C PRO A 119 1.32 -2.28 -15.29
N TYR A 120 1.77 -1.28 -16.05
CA TYR A 120 3.19 -1.14 -16.38
C TYR A 120 4.09 -0.90 -15.16
N ALA A 121 3.54 -0.41 -14.03
CA ALA A 121 4.33 -0.20 -12.83
C ALA A 121 4.84 -1.52 -12.23
N LEU A 122 4.06 -2.60 -12.31
CA LEU A 122 4.52 -3.94 -11.94
C LEU A 122 5.70 -4.38 -12.82
N VAL A 123 5.63 -4.15 -14.13
CA VAL A 123 6.74 -4.49 -15.06
C VAL A 123 7.99 -3.70 -14.70
N VAL A 124 7.87 -2.39 -14.49
CA VAL A 124 9.00 -1.53 -14.07
C VAL A 124 9.59 -2.02 -12.75
N PHE A 125 8.75 -2.36 -11.77
CA PHE A 125 9.18 -2.88 -10.47
C PHE A 125 9.95 -4.22 -10.61
N ILE A 126 9.44 -5.15 -11.42
CA ILE A 126 10.12 -6.41 -11.72
C ILE A 126 11.49 -6.12 -12.38
N LEU A 127 11.54 -5.28 -13.42
CA LEU A 127 12.77 -4.94 -14.11
C LEU A 127 13.81 -4.29 -13.17
N MET A 128 13.38 -3.40 -12.28
CA MET A 128 14.26 -2.78 -11.29
C MET A 128 14.77 -3.76 -10.23
N SER A 129 14.04 -4.86 -9.98
CA SER A 129 14.45 -5.91 -9.03
C SER A 129 15.49 -6.89 -9.61
N ILE A 130 15.56 -7.04 -10.95
CA ILE A 130 16.46 -7.97 -11.62
C ILE A 130 17.93 -7.77 -11.25
N PRO A 131 18.51 -6.56 -11.26
CA PRO A 131 19.93 -6.40 -10.93
C PRO A 131 20.29 -6.96 -9.54
N MET A 132 19.45 -6.72 -8.53
CA MET A 132 19.66 -7.27 -7.20
C MET A 132 19.51 -8.80 -7.20
N ALA A 133 18.51 -9.34 -7.88
CA ALA A 133 18.30 -10.77 -8.00
C ALA A 133 19.51 -11.46 -8.65
N VAL A 134 20.07 -10.87 -9.71
CA VAL A 134 21.28 -11.36 -10.38
C VAL A 134 22.48 -11.34 -9.42
N VAL A 135 22.70 -10.24 -8.72
CA VAL A 135 23.78 -10.13 -7.73
C VAL A 135 23.65 -11.21 -6.66
N LEU A 136 22.46 -11.37 -6.08
CA LEU A 136 22.19 -12.39 -5.08
C LEU A 136 22.35 -13.80 -5.64
N GLY A 137 21.89 -14.03 -6.88
CA GLY A 137 22.05 -15.30 -7.58
C GLY A 137 23.51 -15.68 -7.82
N LEU A 138 24.36 -14.71 -8.16
CA LEU A 138 25.80 -14.91 -8.37
C LEU A 138 26.57 -15.08 -7.07
N LEU A 139 26.19 -14.36 -6.01
CA LEU A 139 26.90 -14.42 -4.72
C LEU A 139 26.54 -15.67 -3.90
N PHE A 140 25.31 -16.17 -4.00
CA PHE A 140 24.82 -17.27 -3.17
C PHE A 140 24.41 -18.48 -4.02
N SER A 141 23.28 -18.37 -4.73
CA SER A 141 22.83 -19.41 -5.68
C SER A 141 21.70 -18.87 -6.58
N PRO A 142 21.44 -19.50 -7.74
CA PRO A 142 20.30 -19.13 -8.59
C PRO A 142 18.96 -19.15 -7.84
N ASN A 143 18.74 -20.09 -6.92
CA ASN A 143 17.53 -20.16 -6.10
C ASN A 143 17.32 -18.89 -5.27
N VAL A 144 18.38 -18.34 -4.68
CA VAL A 144 18.29 -17.09 -3.89
C VAL A 144 17.82 -15.94 -4.76
N GLY A 145 18.34 -15.82 -6.00
CA GLY A 145 17.87 -14.82 -6.96
C GLY A 145 16.37 -14.96 -7.29
N TRP A 146 15.94 -16.19 -7.59
CA TRP A 146 14.52 -16.46 -7.93
C TRP A 146 13.58 -16.31 -6.72
N LEU A 147 14.01 -16.73 -5.53
CA LEU A 147 13.26 -16.51 -4.28
C LEU A 147 13.12 -15.01 -3.99
N PHE A 148 14.18 -14.22 -4.17
CA PHE A 148 14.13 -12.78 -4.05
C PHE A 148 13.08 -12.16 -5.00
N MET A 149 13.09 -12.54 -6.29
CA MET A 149 12.10 -12.09 -7.28
C MET A 149 10.68 -12.50 -6.89
N SER A 150 10.50 -13.70 -6.37
CA SER A 150 9.19 -14.19 -5.93
C SER A 150 8.65 -13.36 -4.78
N VAL A 151 9.46 -13.12 -3.74
CA VAL A 151 9.01 -12.34 -2.57
C VAL A 151 8.77 -10.88 -2.91
N THR A 152 9.66 -10.24 -3.68
CA THR A 152 9.48 -8.83 -4.07
C THR A 152 8.22 -8.63 -4.90
N THR A 153 7.99 -9.48 -5.91
CA THR A 153 6.76 -9.44 -6.73
C THR A 153 5.52 -9.74 -5.87
N GLY A 154 5.60 -10.73 -4.98
CA GLY A 154 4.53 -11.06 -4.04
C GLY A 154 4.17 -9.89 -3.13
N MET A 155 5.18 -9.20 -2.58
CA MET A 155 4.97 -8.04 -1.73
C MET A 155 4.36 -6.86 -2.50
N TYR A 156 4.70 -6.67 -3.79
CA TYR A 156 4.00 -5.69 -4.63
C TYR A 156 2.51 -6.01 -4.77
N LEU A 157 2.14 -7.28 -5.03
CA LEU A 157 0.74 -7.67 -5.14
C LEU A 157 0.01 -7.57 -3.80
N VAL A 158 0.67 -7.90 -2.69
CA VAL A 158 0.15 -7.71 -1.33
C VAL A 158 -0.07 -6.23 -1.04
N TYR A 159 0.84 -5.35 -1.44
CA TYR A 159 0.68 -3.91 -1.33
C TYR A 159 -0.58 -3.42 -2.06
N GLU A 160 -0.76 -3.80 -3.32
CA GLU A 160 -1.96 -3.43 -4.09
C GLU A 160 -3.25 -3.94 -3.42
N PHE A 161 -3.25 -5.19 -2.95
CA PHE A 161 -4.38 -5.78 -2.26
C PHE A 161 -4.71 -5.06 -0.95
N MET A 162 -3.71 -4.87 -0.09
CA MET A 162 -3.88 -4.25 1.22
C MET A 162 -4.32 -2.79 1.10
N HIS A 163 -3.71 -2.05 0.17
CA HIS A 163 -4.08 -0.67 -0.12
C HIS A 163 -5.51 -0.58 -0.68
N PHE A 164 -5.88 -1.46 -1.59
CA PHE A 164 -7.27 -1.55 -2.09
C PHE A 164 -8.25 -1.82 -0.94
N CYS A 165 -7.93 -2.74 -0.03
CA CYS A 165 -8.74 -3.03 1.15
C CYS A 165 -8.94 -1.82 2.07
N CYS A 166 -8.04 -0.84 2.06
CA CYS A 166 -8.20 0.38 2.85
C CYS A 166 -9.31 1.28 2.33
N HIS A 167 -9.70 1.16 1.05
CA HIS A 167 -10.64 2.05 0.38
C HIS A 167 -11.98 1.43 -0.02
N ILE A 168 -12.19 0.12 0.20
CA ILE A 168 -13.51 -0.52 -0.05
C ILE A 168 -14.47 -0.26 1.11
N ASP A 169 -15.76 -0.48 0.85
CA ASP A 169 -16.78 -0.44 1.89
C ASP A 169 -16.51 -1.45 3.00
N GLU A 170 -16.95 -1.11 4.20
CA GLU A 170 -16.86 -1.99 5.35
C GLU A 170 -17.64 -3.28 5.08
N ASN A 171 -16.99 -4.42 5.26
CA ASN A 171 -17.59 -5.74 5.11
C ASN A 171 -16.98 -6.71 6.13
N TRP A 172 -17.52 -7.93 6.21
CA TRP A 172 -17.06 -8.91 7.18
C TRP A 172 -15.56 -9.20 7.09
N PHE A 173 -15.01 -9.30 5.86
CA PHE A 173 -13.60 -9.61 5.64
C PHE A 173 -12.70 -8.50 6.18
N VAL A 174 -12.87 -7.26 5.72
CA VAL A 174 -12.00 -6.15 6.13
C VAL A 174 -12.14 -5.79 7.61
N ARG A 175 -13.28 -6.12 8.21
CA ARG A 175 -13.51 -5.93 9.65
C ARG A 175 -12.77 -6.95 10.50
N ASN A 176 -12.76 -8.22 10.08
CA ASN A 176 -12.33 -9.32 10.93
C ASN A 176 -10.98 -9.93 10.52
N CYS A 177 -10.48 -9.66 9.31
CA CYS A 177 -9.18 -10.16 8.90
C CYS A 177 -8.07 -9.43 9.66
N PRO A 178 -7.28 -10.13 10.49
CA PRO A 178 -6.10 -9.55 11.13
C PRO A 178 -5.15 -8.93 10.09
N PHE A 179 -4.39 -7.95 10.48
CA PHE A 179 -3.56 -7.11 9.62
C PHE A 179 -4.36 -6.17 8.71
N VAL A 180 -5.38 -6.65 7.98
CA VAL A 180 -6.22 -5.80 7.10
C VAL A 180 -6.96 -4.74 7.91
N ASN A 181 -7.64 -5.14 9.00
CA ASN A 181 -8.35 -4.19 9.85
C ASN A 181 -7.38 -3.21 10.56
N SER A 182 -6.22 -3.71 11.00
CA SER A 182 -5.17 -2.85 11.58
C SER A 182 -4.65 -1.84 10.57
N LEU A 183 -4.40 -2.29 9.32
CA LEU A 183 -3.91 -1.43 8.26
C LEU A 183 -4.96 -0.40 7.83
N ARG A 184 -6.23 -0.76 7.74
CA ARG A 184 -7.31 0.19 7.43
C ARG A 184 -7.32 1.37 8.40
N ARG A 185 -7.23 1.09 9.72
CA ARG A 185 -7.13 2.14 10.73
C ARG A 185 -5.84 2.96 10.55
N HIS A 186 -4.71 2.27 10.35
CA HIS A 186 -3.39 2.86 10.17
C HIS A 186 -3.37 3.81 8.97
N HIS A 187 -3.87 3.36 7.83
CA HIS A 187 -3.92 4.13 6.59
C HIS A 187 -4.94 5.29 6.65
N THR A 188 -6.08 5.09 7.32
CA THR A 188 -7.03 6.19 7.55
C THR A 188 -6.39 7.32 8.37
N ALA A 189 -5.63 6.99 9.41
CA ALA A 189 -4.89 7.99 10.19
C ALA A 189 -3.81 8.68 9.32
N HIS A 190 -3.14 7.94 8.43
CA HIS A 190 -2.18 8.51 7.48
C HIS A 190 -2.82 9.53 6.53
N HIS A 191 -4.06 9.32 6.10
CA HIS A 191 -4.80 10.27 5.24
C HIS A 191 -5.20 11.58 5.95
N ASN A 192 -4.94 11.72 7.25
CA ASN A 192 -5.08 13.00 7.91
C ASN A 192 -3.97 13.95 7.44
N GLY A 193 -4.34 15.08 6.84
CA GLY A 193 -3.40 16.04 6.25
C GLY A 193 -2.34 16.61 7.22
N ARG A 194 -2.54 16.45 8.54
CA ARG A 194 -1.54 16.83 9.55
C ARG A 194 -0.54 15.74 9.85
N LEU A 195 -0.87 14.47 9.54
CA LEU A 195 -0.09 13.29 9.89
C LEU A 195 0.62 12.67 8.69
N MET A 196 0.10 12.83 7.48
CA MET A 196 0.50 12.12 6.27
C MET A 196 1.99 12.24 5.92
N MET A 197 2.68 13.28 6.37
CA MET A 197 4.09 13.49 6.06
C MET A 197 5.04 12.71 6.97
N GLU A 198 4.60 12.30 8.17
CA GLU A 198 5.49 11.74 9.20
C GLU A 198 4.97 10.47 9.87
N THR A 199 3.72 10.08 9.63
CA THR A 199 3.05 9.03 10.40
C THR A 199 2.47 7.95 9.51
N ASN A 200 2.63 6.68 9.90
CA ASN A 200 2.00 5.51 9.28
C ASN A 200 2.34 5.33 7.79
N MET A 201 3.62 5.10 7.51
CA MET A 201 4.14 5.02 6.14
C MET A 201 3.98 3.63 5.49
N ASN A 202 3.91 2.54 6.25
CA ASN A 202 3.67 1.23 5.67
C ASN A 202 2.20 1.07 5.21
N LEU A 203 2.03 0.51 4.03
CA LEU A 203 0.74 0.14 3.42
C LEU A 203 0.52 -1.38 3.36
N THR A 204 1.45 -2.14 3.96
CA THR A 204 1.31 -3.59 4.15
C THR A 204 1.32 -3.93 5.64
N PHE A 205 2.49 -4.15 6.20
CA PHE A 205 2.68 -4.48 7.61
C PHE A 205 3.46 -3.33 8.27
N PRO A 206 2.97 -2.69 9.34
CA PRO A 206 3.61 -1.52 9.96
C PRO A 206 4.87 -1.88 10.77
N ILE A 207 5.77 -2.71 10.20
CA ILE A 207 7.02 -3.15 10.83
C ILE A 207 8.03 -2.01 10.84
N ALA A 208 8.24 -1.36 9.69
CA ALA A 208 9.16 -0.24 9.61
C ALA A 208 8.62 0.98 10.38
N ASP A 209 7.31 1.20 10.38
CA ASP A 209 6.69 2.24 11.21
C ASP A 209 6.95 2.03 12.70
N TRP A 210 6.85 0.78 13.17
CA TRP A 210 7.21 0.45 14.54
C TRP A 210 8.71 0.66 14.79
N LEU A 211 9.56 0.17 13.90
CA LEU A 211 11.02 0.22 14.04
C LEU A 211 11.56 1.66 14.07
N PHE A 212 11.04 2.52 13.19
CA PHE A 212 11.47 3.92 13.06
C PHE A 212 10.62 4.91 13.87
N GLY A 213 9.68 4.41 14.68
CA GLY A 213 8.84 5.25 15.54
C GLY A 213 7.82 6.12 14.80
N THR A 214 7.54 5.84 13.52
CA THR A 214 6.55 6.57 12.71
C THR A 214 5.13 6.02 12.86
N SER A 215 4.91 4.91 13.57
CA SER A 215 3.57 4.46 13.95
C SER A 215 2.87 5.48 14.85
N ASP A 216 1.59 5.69 14.65
CA ASP A 216 0.73 6.49 15.53
C ASP A 216 0.40 5.80 16.87
N LEU A 217 0.77 4.52 17.00
CA LEU A 217 0.52 3.73 18.19
C LEU A 217 1.73 3.69 19.13
N ASP A 218 1.45 3.70 20.42
CA ASP A 218 2.40 3.40 21.49
C ASP A 218 2.23 1.94 21.92
N ARG A 219 2.75 1.02 21.08
CA ARG A 219 2.67 -0.44 21.27
C ARG A 219 3.92 -1.14 20.76
N GLY A 220 4.20 -2.34 21.30
CA GLY A 220 5.20 -3.24 20.72
C GLY A 220 4.78 -3.76 19.33
N LEU A 221 5.72 -4.36 18.59
CA LEU A 221 5.52 -4.81 17.20
C LEU A 221 4.23 -5.63 17.01
N VAL A 222 4.05 -6.70 17.78
CA VAL A 222 2.88 -7.58 17.67
C VAL A 222 1.59 -6.79 17.94
N GLY A 223 1.60 -5.92 18.93
CA GLY A 223 0.46 -5.05 19.24
C GLY A 223 0.14 -4.07 18.12
N THR A 224 1.16 -3.54 17.43
CA THR A 224 0.97 -2.65 16.28
C THR A 224 0.40 -3.39 15.08
N LEU A 225 0.94 -4.58 14.78
CA LEU A 225 0.46 -5.44 13.68
C LEU A 225 -0.99 -5.90 13.84
N LEU A 226 -1.40 -6.22 15.07
CA LEU A 226 -2.71 -6.80 15.41
C LEU A 226 -3.62 -5.82 16.15
N ASN A 227 -3.41 -4.52 15.98
CA ASN A 227 -4.17 -3.51 16.72
C ASN A 227 -5.66 -3.48 16.38
N GLY A 228 -6.03 -3.86 15.16
CA GLY A 228 -7.38 -3.65 14.65
C GLY A 228 -7.77 -2.18 14.68
N TYR A 229 -9.02 -1.90 15.06
CA TYR A 229 -9.54 -0.54 15.19
C TYR A 229 -9.36 0.08 16.57
N ASP A 230 -8.56 -0.53 17.45
CA ASP A 230 -8.36 -0.03 18.81
C ASP A 230 -7.61 1.31 18.82
N THR A 231 -8.17 2.31 19.51
CA THR A 231 -7.63 3.67 19.61
C THR A 231 -7.04 3.97 21.00
N ARG A 232 -7.10 3.02 21.95
CA ARG A 232 -6.59 3.22 23.31
C ARG A 232 -5.09 3.44 23.37
N TYR A 233 -4.37 2.92 22.39
CA TYR A 233 -2.91 2.93 22.32
C TYR A 233 -2.34 4.05 21.42
N LEU A 234 -3.18 5.01 21.03
CA LEU A 234 -2.70 6.17 20.30
C LEU A 234 -1.70 6.97 21.13
N LYS A 235 -0.63 7.43 20.51
CA LYS A 235 0.34 8.33 21.13
C LYS A 235 -0.36 9.56 21.67
N GLN A 236 0.07 10.06 22.84
CA GLN A 236 -0.62 11.15 23.55
C GLN A 236 -0.78 12.41 22.70
N ASN A 237 0.24 12.78 21.94
CA ASN A 237 0.24 13.95 21.05
C ASN A 237 -0.72 13.80 19.86
N LEU A 238 -1.22 12.60 19.59
CA LEU A 238 -2.14 12.29 18.49
C LEU A 238 -3.57 12.00 18.98
N ARG A 239 -3.79 11.91 20.28
CA ARG A 239 -5.12 11.70 20.85
C ARG A 239 -6.04 12.87 20.51
N GLY A 240 -7.17 12.57 19.90
CA GLY A 240 -8.13 13.57 19.39
C GLY A 240 -8.03 13.84 17.89
N HIS A 241 -7.07 13.25 17.18
CA HIS A 241 -6.92 13.39 15.73
C HIS A 241 -7.40 12.20 14.88
N PRO A 242 -7.35 10.94 15.33
CA PRO A 242 -7.83 9.84 14.51
C PRO A 242 -9.33 9.63 14.74
N ARG A 243 -10.10 9.73 13.67
CA ARG A 243 -11.45 9.18 13.62
C ARG A 243 -11.37 7.66 13.45
N ARG A 244 -12.30 6.93 14.04
CA ARG A 244 -12.43 5.50 13.77
C ARG A 244 -12.87 5.30 12.33
N PRO A 245 -12.34 4.30 11.61
CA PRO A 245 -12.84 3.96 10.27
C PRO A 245 -14.34 3.64 10.24
N ASP A 246 -14.89 3.09 11.35
CA ASP A 246 -16.31 2.85 11.54
C ASP A 246 -17.12 4.15 11.71
N GLU A 247 -16.57 5.17 12.34
CA GLU A 247 -17.21 6.50 12.44
C GLU A 247 -17.24 7.21 11.08
N ALA A 248 -16.18 7.05 10.28
CA ALA A 248 -16.16 7.52 8.90
C ALA A 248 -17.14 6.74 8.00
N ALA A 249 -17.37 5.46 8.30
CA ALA A 249 -18.31 4.60 7.58
C ALA A 249 -19.77 4.80 8.00
N ALA A 250 -20.02 5.24 9.23
CA ALA A 250 -21.36 5.48 9.78
C ALA A 250 -21.99 6.83 9.35
N ALA A 251 -21.26 7.68 8.63
CA ALA A 251 -21.86 8.86 8.03
C ALA A 251 -22.95 8.42 7.03
N PRO A 252 -24.18 8.94 7.12
CA PRO A 252 -25.32 8.43 6.39
C PRO A 252 -25.06 8.41 4.88
N VAL A 253 -25.28 7.25 4.26
CA VAL A 253 -25.33 7.06 2.81
C VAL A 253 -26.60 7.75 2.31
N GLY A 254 -26.55 9.04 2.13
CA GLY A 254 -27.74 9.74 1.67
C GLY A 254 -27.59 11.24 1.75
N ALA A 255 -26.90 11.79 0.80
CA ALA A 255 -27.06 13.15 0.27
C ALA A 255 -25.92 13.47 -0.72
N TYR A 256 -25.90 12.75 -1.85
CA TYR A 256 -25.13 13.22 -3.02
C TYR A 256 -25.88 12.80 -4.29
#